data_7bca9bd153a9f2e5dfa565a3a6aa4bf8
#
_entry.id   7bca9bd153a9f2e5dfa565a3a6aa4bf8
#
_cell.length_a   1.000
_cell.length_b   1.000
_cell.length_c   1.000
_cell.angle_alpha   90.00
_cell.angle_beta   90.00
_cell.angle_gamma   90.00
#
_symmetry.space_group_name_H-M   'P 1'
#
loop_
_entity.id
_entity.type
_entity.pdbx_description
1 polymer ?
#
loop_
_entity_poly.entity_id
_entity_poly.type
_entity_poly.pdbx_seq_one_letter_code
_entity_poly.pdbx_strand_id
1 'polypeptide(L)'
;MGSNTTFGVFIVCLQVLLRHKRYMFFVIFFVLFPLHIIINRLFLFLDHILFSHFERVEIKKPVLIMGFNRSGTTFFHHLLSKSKQFTTSTTWDFVVPSISLKKILCFIRPILSMLNLDQLETKEKGHKVGLDDIEEDEMLIFLHKLDSKWISNNLIPWMKYDIKFKSFTRELYIDSKKNEKRNIDSMRFVKQFWKRQTLKHNHRQLLSKSNPFIFRLKSIIKVFPD
;
A
#
# COMPACT_ATOMS: atom_id res chain seq x y z
N MET A 1 -2.68 15.14 -19.43
CA MET A 1 -3.45 14.98 -18.15
C MET A 1 -2.46 14.64 -17.06
N GLY A 2 -2.47 15.42 -15.98
CA GLY A 2 -1.44 15.33 -14.92
C GLY A 2 -1.56 14.09 -14.05
N SER A 3 -0.91 13.01 -14.45
CA SER A 3 -0.76 11.78 -13.66
C SER A 3 0.25 11.91 -12.50
N ASN A 4 0.76 13.12 -12.27
CA ASN A 4 1.86 13.36 -11.33
C ASN A 4 1.44 13.47 -9.87
N THR A 5 0.16 13.31 -9.56
CA THR A 5 -0.39 13.40 -8.21
C THR A 5 -1.40 12.29 -7.95
N THR A 6 -1.58 11.90 -6.68
CA THR A 6 -2.64 10.95 -6.26
C THR A 6 -4.02 11.41 -6.74
N PHE A 7 -4.30 12.72 -6.66
CA PHE A 7 -5.55 13.30 -7.13
C PHE A 7 -5.75 13.12 -8.64
N GLY A 8 -4.69 13.35 -9.44
CA GLY A 8 -4.75 13.14 -10.89
C GLY A 8 -5.04 11.68 -11.24
N VAL A 9 -4.42 10.73 -10.52
CA VAL A 9 -4.72 9.30 -10.69
C VAL A 9 -6.17 8.99 -10.32
N PHE A 10 -6.67 9.54 -9.23
CA PHE A 10 -8.07 9.36 -8.80
C PHE A 10 -9.05 9.82 -9.88
N ILE A 11 -8.85 11.01 -10.46
CA ILE A 11 -9.68 11.52 -11.55
C ILE A 11 -9.63 10.60 -12.79
N VAL A 12 -8.47 10.08 -13.15
CA VAL A 12 -8.35 9.12 -14.25
C VAL A 12 -9.15 7.85 -13.96
N CYS A 13 -9.07 7.33 -12.72
CA CYS A 13 -9.87 6.16 -12.32
C CYS A 13 -11.37 6.43 -12.48
N LEU A 14 -11.86 7.59 -12.03
CA LEU A 14 -13.25 7.98 -12.20
C LEU A 14 -13.66 8.06 -13.68
N GLN A 15 -12.81 8.66 -14.52
CA GLN A 15 -13.07 8.74 -15.96
C GLN A 15 -13.17 7.36 -16.62
N VAL A 16 -12.30 6.41 -16.22
CA VAL A 16 -12.36 5.03 -16.74
C VAL A 16 -13.66 4.34 -16.32
N LEU A 17 -14.05 4.47 -15.06
CA LEU A 17 -15.28 3.87 -14.54
C LEU A 17 -16.52 4.42 -15.25
N LEU A 18 -16.60 5.73 -15.48
CA LEU A 18 -17.69 6.36 -16.23
C LEU A 18 -17.69 5.90 -17.69
N ARG A 19 -16.54 5.89 -18.36
CA ARG A 19 -16.40 5.48 -19.76
C ARG A 19 -16.88 4.04 -19.98
N HIS A 20 -16.60 3.15 -19.02
CA HIS A 20 -17.02 1.75 -19.07
C HIS A 20 -18.38 1.50 -18.41
N LYS A 21 -19.16 2.56 -18.14
CA LYS A 21 -20.52 2.49 -17.57
C LYS A 21 -20.60 1.71 -16.24
N ARG A 22 -19.54 1.77 -15.42
CA ARG A 22 -19.46 1.10 -14.11
C ARG A 22 -19.93 2.03 -13.00
N TYR A 23 -21.16 2.50 -13.07
CA TYR A 23 -21.68 3.55 -12.20
C TYR A 23 -21.70 3.18 -10.71
N MET A 24 -22.02 1.93 -10.35
CA MET A 24 -21.97 1.49 -8.96
C MET A 24 -20.54 1.57 -8.39
N PHE A 25 -19.54 1.05 -9.12
CA PHE A 25 -18.15 1.17 -8.72
C PHE A 25 -17.66 2.62 -8.70
N PHE A 26 -18.16 3.46 -9.61
CA PHE A 26 -17.88 4.89 -9.60
C PHE A 26 -18.35 5.54 -8.30
N VAL A 27 -19.60 5.32 -7.89
CA VAL A 27 -20.16 5.90 -6.66
C VAL A 27 -19.40 5.41 -5.42
N ILE A 28 -19.20 4.09 -5.32
CA ILE A 28 -18.45 3.47 -4.21
C ILE A 28 -17.04 4.08 -4.13
N PHE A 29 -16.32 4.11 -5.25
CA PHE A 29 -14.95 4.63 -5.26
C PHE A 29 -14.91 6.15 -5.03
N PHE A 30 -15.87 6.92 -5.56
CA PHE A 30 -15.98 8.36 -5.37
C PHE A 30 -16.21 8.74 -3.91
N VAL A 31 -16.96 7.94 -3.16
CA VAL A 31 -17.30 8.24 -1.75
C VAL A 31 -16.32 7.58 -0.78
N LEU A 32 -16.11 6.27 -0.92
CA LEU A 32 -15.36 5.51 0.10
C LEU A 32 -13.86 5.79 0.06
N PHE A 33 -13.28 5.97 -1.14
CA PHE A 33 -11.85 6.22 -1.23
C PHE A 33 -11.43 7.57 -0.61
N PRO A 34 -12.06 8.72 -0.92
CA PRO A 34 -11.75 9.98 -0.25
C PRO A 34 -11.97 9.92 1.26
N LEU A 35 -13.07 9.29 1.71
CA LEU A 35 -13.36 9.13 3.14
C LEU A 35 -12.24 8.35 3.84
N HIS A 36 -11.82 7.22 3.27
CA HIS A 36 -10.70 6.42 3.76
C HIS A 36 -9.41 7.26 3.85
N ILE A 37 -9.09 8.02 2.79
CA ILE A 37 -7.90 8.87 2.77
C ILE A 37 -7.98 9.97 3.82
N ILE A 38 -9.11 10.64 3.96
CA ILE A 38 -9.29 11.75 4.92
C ILE A 38 -9.12 11.22 6.35
N ILE A 39 -9.79 10.13 6.70
CA ILE A 39 -9.68 9.52 8.03
C ILE A 39 -8.22 9.15 8.32
N ASN A 40 -7.58 8.39 7.43
CA ASN A 40 -6.20 7.99 7.65
C ASN A 40 -5.24 9.18 7.71
N ARG A 41 -5.41 10.22 6.88
CA ARG A 41 -4.60 11.43 6.92
C ARG A 41 -4.71 12.20 8.23
N LEU A 42 -5.94 12.33 8.75
CA LEU A 42 -6.19 12.95 10.03
C LEU A 42 -5.44 12.21 11.15
N PHE A 43 -5.58 10.88 11.21
CA PHE A 43 -4.94 10.10 12.25
C PHE A 43 -3.42 9.98 12.08
N LEU A 44 -2.92 9.95 10.85
CA LEU A 44 -1.47 10.05 10.59
C LEU A 44 -0.91 11.40 11.05
N PHE A 45 -1.65 12.49 10.92
CA PHE A 45 -1.29 13.79 11.49
C PHE A 45 -1.32 13.77 13.02
N LEU A 46 -2.34 13.17 13.63
CA LEU A 46 -2.39 12.98 15.08
C LEU A 46 -1.22 12.15 15.62
N ASP A 47 -0.72 11.18 14.85
CA ASP A 47 0.48 10.42 15.23
C ASP A 47 1.71 11.32 15.40
N HIS A 48 1.88 12.38 14.60
CA HIS A 48 3.00 13.31 14.75
C HIS A 48 2.93 14.10 16.06
N ILE A 49 1.73 14.30 16.59
CA ILE A 49 1.51 15.02 17.86
C ILE A 49 1.63 14.04 19.04
N LEU A 50 0.92 12.91 18.98
CA LEU A 50 0.77 11.99 20.11
C LEU A 50 1.93 10.97 20.24
N PHE A 51 2.58 10.64 19.13
CA PHE A 51 3.61 9.62 19.03
C PHE A 51 4.86 10.11 18.28
N SER A 52 5.22 11.40 18.42
CA SER A 52 6.32 12.05 17.69
C SER A 52 7.66 11.30 17.72
N HIS A 53 7.88 10.47 18.75
CA HIS A 53 9.09 9.67 18.89
C HIS A 53 9.30 8.67 17.74
N PHE A 54 8.25 8.26 16.98
CA PHE A 54 8.46 7.43 15.78
C PHE A 54 9.30 8.13 14.71
N GLU A 55 9.31 9.45 14.67
CA GLU A 55 10.09 10.20 13.68
C GLU A 55 11.60 10.02 13.87
N ARG A 56 12.03 9.78 15.11
CA ARG A 56 13.43 9.53 15.48
C ARG A 56 13.89 8.10 15.17
N VAL A 57 12.95 7.22 14.80
CA VAL A 57 13.30 5.85 14.45
C VAL A 57 14.08 5.82 13.15
N GLU A 58 15.26 5.23 13.19
CA GLU A 58 16.06 4.93 12.01
C GLU A 58 15.71 3.54 11.49
N ILE A 59 15.49 3.46 10.18
CA ILE A 59 15.29 2.17 9.49
C ILE A 59 16.70 1.69 9.08
N LYS A 60 17.23 0.74 9.85
CA LYS A 60 18.58 0.21 9.62
C LYS A 60 18.52 -1.02 8.74
N LYS A 61 19.22 -0.98 7.60
CA LYS A 61 19.43 -2.11 6.67
C LYS A 61 18.13 -2.90 6.37
N PRO A 62 17.09 -2.26 5.84
CA PRO A 62 15.83 -2.96 5.53
C PRO A 62 16.07 -4.05 4.51
N VAL A 63 15.46 -5.20 4.70
CA VAL A 63 15.52 -6.31 3.74
C VAL A 63 14.32 -6.21 2.82
N LEU A 64 14.58 -6.02 1.52
CA LEU A 64 13.55 -5.87 0.50
C LEU A 64 13.54 -7.10 -0.42
N ILE A 65 12.45 -7.86 -0.38
CA ILE A 65 12.23 -8.98 -1.30
C ILE A 65 11.53 -8.45 -2.54
N MET A 66 12.24 -8.48 -3.64
CA MET A 66 11.75 -8.07 -4.96
C MET A 66 11.96 -9.20 -5.96
N GLY A 67 11.10 -9.30 -6.95
CA GLY A 67 11.23 -10.34 -7.97
C GLY A 67 10.09 -10.32 -8.98
N PHE A 68 10.13 -11.28 -9.89
CA PHE A 68 9.05 -11.48 -10.85
C PHE A 68 7.89 -12.26 -10.21
N ASN A 69 6.71 -12.09 -10.79
CA ASN A 69 5.56 -12.90 -10.39
C ASN A 69 5.88 -14.40 -10.56
N ARG A 70 5.41 -15.23 -9.62
CA ARG A 70 5.62 -16.70 -9.61
C ARG A 70 7.08 -17.15 -9.37
N SER A 71 7.93 -16.30 -8.82
CA SER A 71 9.33 -16.63 -8.48
C SER A 71 9.54 -17.10 -7.03
N GLY A 72 8.46 -17.43 -6.31
CA GLY A 72 8.55 -17.91 -4.92
C GLY A 72 8.77 -16.83 -3.86
N THR A 73 8.73 -15.55 -4.23
CA THR A 73 8.95 -14.41 -3.30
C THR A 73 7.99 -14.42 -2.11
N THR A 74 6.73 -14.81 -2.30
CA THR A 74 5.76 -14.94 -1.21
C THR A 74 6.16 -16.02 -0.22
N PHE A 75 6.53 -17.19 -0.70
CA PHE A 75 7.00 -18.29 0.15
C PHE A 75 8.23 -17.85 0.97
N PHE A 76 9.21 -17.23 0.31
CA PHE A 76 10.42 -16.75 0.96
C PHE A 76 10.12 -15.66 2.01
N HIS A 77 9.21 -14.74 1.72
CA HIS A 77 8.75 -13.73 2.67
C HIS A 77 8.12 -14.36 3.92
N HIS A 78 7.20 -15.32 3.73
CA HIS A 78 6.58 -16.05 4.85
C HIS A 78 7.59 -16.87 5.64
N LEU A 79 8.60 -17.45 4.99
CA LEU A 79 9.65 -18.21 5.68
C LEU A 79 10.48 -17.29 6.59
N LEU A 80 10.97 -16.17 6.05
CA LEU A 80 11.78 -15.21 6.81
C LEU A 80 10.97 -14.52 7.91
N SER A 81 9.67 -14.27 7.68
CA SER A 81 8.80 -13.62 8.68
C SER A 81 8.62 -14.42 9.96
N LYS A 82 8.84 -15.76 9.92
CA LYS A 82 8.83 -16.60 11.11
C LYS A 82 10.03 -16.38 12.02
N SER A 83 11.09 -15.74 11.51
CA SER A 83 12.25 -15.38 12.32
C SER A 83 11.93 -14.20 13.24
N LYS A 84 12.33 -14.33 14.52
CA LYS A 84 12.19 -13.23 15.50
C LYS A 84 13.09 -12.03 15.20
N GLN A 85 13.99 -12.12 14.22
CA GLN A 85 14.89 -11.03 13.82
C GLN A 85 14.19 -9.95 13.01
N PHE A 86 13.11 -10.32 12.29
CA PHE A 86 12.43 -9.43 11.38
C PHE A 86 11.10 -8.92 11.94
N THR A 87 10.70 -7.75 11.45
CA THR A 87 9.33 -7.26 11.51
C THR A 87 8.76 -7.14 10.11
N THR A 88 7.52 -7.59 9.95
CA THR A 88 6.75 -7.54 8.71
C THR A 88 5.46 -6.79 8.95
N SER A 89 4.76 -6.44 7.89
CA SER A 89 3.48 -5.75 7.96
C SER A 89 2.35 -6.67 7.51
N THR A 90 1.22 -6.53 8.18
CA THR A 90 0.00 -7.29 7.87
C THR A 90 -0.95 -6.44 7.01
N THR A 91 -1.96 -7.09 6.42
CA THR A 91 -3.04 -6.40 5.70
C THR A 91 -3.68 -5.31 6.55
N TRP A 92 -3.92 -5.58 7.85
CA TRP A 92 -4.44 -4.59 8.79
C TRP A 92 -3.53 -3.37 8.94
N ASP A 93 -2.21 -3.60 8.98
CA ASP A 93 -1.24 -2.51 9.08
C ASP A 93 -1.30 -1.61 7.84
N PHE A 94 -1.60 -2.16 6.66
CA PHE A 94 -1.73 -1.38 5.44
C PHE A 94 -3.06 -0.64 5.33
N VAL A 95 -4.17 -1.24 5.78
CA VAL A 95 -5.47 -0.57 5.80
C VAL A 95 -5.49 0.58 6.80
N VAL A 96 -4.86 0.38 7.96
CA VAL A 96 -4.79 1.35 9.07
C VAL A 96 -3.33 1.62 9.42
N PRO A 97 -2.62 2.48 8.68
CA PRO A 97 -1.19 2.74 8.91
C PRO A 97 -0.89 3.58 10.16
N SER A 98 -1.89 4.28 10.71
CA SER A 98 -1.76 5.13 11.88
C SER A 98 -1.74 4.34 13.19
N ILE A 99 -0.87 4.73 14.12
CA ILE A 99 -0.81 4.17 15.49
C ILE A 99 -2.06 4.56 16.28
N SER A 100 -2.45 5.83 16.21
CA SER A 100 -3.62 6.37 16.91
C SER A 100 -4.90 5.67 16.49
N LEU A 101 -5.13 5.56 15.18
CA LEU A 101 -6.33 4.92 14.64
C LEU A 101 -6.38 3.43 15.00
N LYS A 102 -5.24 2.71 14.94
CA LYS A 102 -5.17 1.31 15.36
C LYS A 102 -5.58 1.12 16.81
N LYS A 103 -5.13 2.00 17.71
CA LYS A 103 -5.49 1.95 19.13
C LYS A 103 -6.99 2.13 19.35
N ILE A 104 -7.65 2.98 18.57
CA ILE A 104 -9.10 3.18 18.64
C ILE A 104 -9.83 1.95 18.07
N LEU A 105 -9.39 1.48 16.91
CA LEU A 105 -10.05 0.37 16.21
C LEU A 105 -9.78 -1.02 16.85
N CYS A 106 -8.86 -1.12 17.80
CA CYS A 106 -8.60 -2.40 18.48
C CYS A 106 -9.85 -2.96 19.20
N PHE A 107 -10.76 -2.10 19.62
CA PHE A 107 -12.04 -2.52 20.22
C PHE A 107 -13.05 -3.05 19.18
N ILE A 108 -12.96 -2.61 17.92
CA ILE A 108 -13.86 -3.03 16.84
C ILE A 108 -13.39 -4.35 16.22
N ARG A 109 -12.10 -4.63 16.30
CA ARG A 109 -11.50 -5.79 15.65
C ARG A 109 -12.07 -7.16 16.06
N PRO A 110 -12.32 -7.44 17.36
CA PRO A 110 -13.01 -8.67 17.77
C PRO A 110 -14.40 -8.83 17.17
N ILE A 111 -15.12 -7.70 16.97
CA ILE A 111 -16.44 -7.69 16.34
C ILE A 111 -16.33 -8.06 14.85
N LEU A 112 -15.32 -7.54 14.16
CA LEU A 112 -15.07 -7.89 12.74
C LEU A 112 -14.78 -9.39 12.58
N SER A 113 -14.00 -9.96 13.49
CA SER A 113 -13.71 -11.40 13.51
C SER A 113 -14.96 -12.23 13.78
N MET A 114 -15.78 -11.82 14.74
CA MET A 114 -17.03 -12.51 15.06
C MET A 114 -18.01 -12.50 13.87
N LEU A 115 -17.98 -11.46 13.05
CA LEU A 115 -18.79 -11.32 11.84
C LEU A 115 -18.13 -11.93 10.59
N ASN A 116 -16.98 -12.59 10.71
CA ASN A 116 -16.17 -13.11 9.61
C ASN A 116 -15.81 -12.05 8.54
N LEU A 117 -15.73 -10.76 8.92
CA LEU A 117 -15.36 -9.66 8.04
C LEU A 117 -13.84 -9.43 8.00
N ASP A 118 -13.06 -10.21 8.73
CA ASP A 118 -11.60 -10.17 8.82
C ASP A 118 -10.91 -11.03 7.75
N GLN A 119 -11.67 -11.81 6.97
CA GLN A 119 -11.16 -12.66 5.91
C GLN A 119 -11.69 -12.20 4.55
N LEU A 120 -10.79 -11.89 3.63
CA LEU A 120 -11.11 -11.61 2.24
C LEU A 120 -10.87 -12.87 1.42
N GLU A 121 -11.94 -13.49 0.92
CA GLU A 121 -11.80 -14.59 -0.04
C GLU A 121 -11.25 -14.05 -1.35
N THR A 122 -10.06 -14.50 -1.72
CA THR A 122 -9.52 -14.24 -3.05
C THR A 122 -9.97 -15.33 -4.01
N LYS A 123 -10.29 -14.96 -5.27
CA LYS A 123 -10.67 -15.92 -6.32
C LYS A 123 -9.55 -16.90 -6.71
N GLU A 124 -8.33 -16.66 -6.27
CA GLU A 124 -7.21 -17.58 -6.51
C GLU A 124 -7.22 -18.69 -5.46
N LYS A 125 -7.40 -19.93 -5.92
CA LYS A 125 -7.33 -21.12 -5.06
C LYS A 125 -6.00 -21.13 -4.28
N GLY A 126 -6.09 -21.09 -2.95
CA GLY A 126 -4.93 -21.16 -2.06
C GLY A 126 -4.45 -19.82 -1.48
N HIS A 127 -5.03 -18.69 -1.84
CA HIS A 127 -4.75 -17.40 -1.21
C HIS A 127 -5.97 -16.91 -0.42
N LYS A 128 -5.98 -17.18 0.87
CA LYS A 128 -6.82 -16.44 1.82
C LYS A 128 -6.01 -15.25 2.30
N VAL A 129 -6.57 -14.05 2.17
CA VAL A 129 -5.95 -12.82 2.69
C VAL A 129 -6.80 -12.36 3.86
N GLY A 130 -6.35 -12.69 5.06
CA GLY A 130 -6.92 -12.17 6.29
C GLY A 130 -6.31 -10.82 6.68
N LEU A 131 -6.94 -10.12 7.60
CA LEU A 131 -6.39 -8.87 8.14
C LEU A 131 -5.05 -9.08 8.87
N ASP A 132 -4.82 -10.27 9.42
CA ASP A 132 -3.58 -10.64 10.11
C ASP A 132 -2.52 -11.27 9.23
N ASP A 133 -2.86 -11.56 7.98
CA ASP A 133 -1.92 -12.15 7.04
C ASP A 133 -0.88 -11.12 6.59
N ILE A 134 0.34 -11.60 6.43
CA ILE A 134 1.45 -10.81 5.92
C ILE A 134 1.25 -10.60 4.43
N GLU A 135 1.29 -9.34 3.97
CA GLU A 135 1.02 -8.99 2.59
C GLU A 135 2.13 -8.10 2.00
N GLU A 136 2.02 -7.79 0.72
CA GLU A 136 2.98 -6.95 0.00
C GLU A 136 2.81 -5.47 0.34
N ASP A 137 3.91 -4.74 0.57
CA ASP A 137 3.89 -3.28 0.81
C ASP A 137 3.29 -2.47 -0.36
N GLU A 138 3.14 -3.08 -1.53
CA GLU A 138 2.40 -2.50 -2.65
C GLU A 138 0.94 -2.19 -2.29
N MET A 139 0.33 -2.97 -1.37
CA MET A 139 -1.01 -2.72 -0.87
C MET A 139 -1.11 -1.36 -0.17
N LEU A 140 -0.10 -0.98 0.62
CA LEU A 140 -0.06 0.33 1.27
C LEU A 140 -0.13 1.47 0.25
N ILE A 141 0.70 1.38 -0.80
CA ILE A 141 0.76 2.40 -1.85
C ILE A 141 -0.54 2.42 -2.66
N PHE A 142 -1.11 1.25 -2.93
CA PHE A 142 -2.41 1.11 -3.59
C PHE A 142 -3.52 1.84 -2.81
N LEU A 143 -3.66 1.53 -1.52
CA LEU A 143 -4.74 2.05 -0.69
C LEU A 143 -4.64 3.54 -0.37
N HIS A 144 -3.43 4.11 -0.27
CA HIS A 144 -3.25 5.47 0.23
C HIS A 144 -2.72 6.47 -0.81
N LYS A 145 -2.10 5.99 -1.89
CA LYS A 145 -1.46 6.84 -2.89
C LYS A 145 -2.01 6.64 -4.30
N LEU A 146 -2.75 5.58 -4.56
CA LEU A 146 -3.17 5.17 -5.91
C LEU A 146 -1.98 5.14 -6.88
N ASP A 147 -0.83 4.72 -6.41
CA ASP A 147 0.41 4.69 -7.17
C ASP A 147 0.90 3.25 -7.32
N SER A 148 0.05 2.38 -7.85
CA SER A 148 0.26 0.95 -7.87
C SER A 148 -0.29 0.30 -9.14
N LYS A 149 0.40 -0.73 -9.59
CA LYS A 149 -0.07 -1.62 -10.66
C LYS A 149 -1.40 -2.31 -10.29
N TRP A 150 -1.72 -2.44 -9.02
CA TRP A 150 -2.97 -3.06 -8.56
C TRP A 150 -4.22 -2.30 -9.01
N ILE A 151 -4.10 -1.00 -9.31
CA ILE A 151 -5.20 -0.24 -9.93
C ILE A 151 -5.64 -0.90 -11.22
N SER A 152 -4.69 -1.13 -12.14
CA SER A 152 -5.00 -1.72 -13.45
C SER A 152 -5.19 -3.23 -13.40
N ASN A 153 -4.81 -3.91 -12.32
CA ASN A 153 -5.00 -5.35 -12.19
C ASN A 153 -6.32 -5.69 -11.49
N ASN A 154 -6.65 -4.97 -10.43
CA ASN A 154 -7.72 -5.36 -9.50
C ASN A 154 -8.87 -4.34 -9.46
N LEU A 155 -8.56 -3.04 -9.40
CA LEU A 155 -9.59 -2.01 -9.25
C LEU A 155 -10.28 -1.71 -10.59
N ILE A 156 -9.50 -1.48 -11.63
CA ILE A 156 -10.01 -1.08 -12.95
C ILE A 156 -9.30 -1.90 -14.06
N PRO A 157 -9.53 -3.22 -14.15
CA PRO A 157 -8.84 -4.07 -15.12
C PRO A 157 -9.12 -3.68 -16.57
N TRP A 158 -10.25 -3.04 -16.84
CA TRP A 158 -10.64 -2.52 -18.17
C TRP A 158 -9.66 -1.45 -18.70
N MET A 159 -8.97 -0.74 -17.82
CA MET A 159 -7.98 0.28 -18.19
C MET A 159 -6.89 -0.25 -19.13
N LYS A 160 -6.52 -1.52 -18.99
CA LYS A 160 -5.48 -2.16 -19.82
C LYS A 160 -5.85 -2.25 -21.30
N TYR A 161 -7.14 -2.37 -21.59
CA TYR A 161 -7.68 -2.56 -22.92
C TYR A 161 -8.11 -1.25 -23.57
N ASP A 162 -8.17 -0.15 -22.82
CA ASP A 162 -8.53 1.16 -23.35
C ASP A 162 -7.27 1.86 -23.87
N ILE A 163 -7.23 2.11 -25.19
CA ILE A 163 -6.10 2.73 -25.91
C ILE A 163 -5.72 4.07 -25.28
N LYS A 164 -6.74 4.85 -24.82
CA LYS A 164 -6.54 6.17 -24.20
C LYS A 164 -5.75 6.09 -22.89
N PHE A 165 -5.89 5.00 -22.14
CA PHE A 165 -5.30 4.85 -20.82
C PHE A 165 -4.14 3.84 -20.76
N LYS A 166 -3.82 3.16 -21.86
CA LYS A 166 -2.78 2.14 -21.93
C LYS A 166 -1.39 2.66 -21.51
N SER A 167 -1.02 3.85 -21.92
CA SER A 167 0.25 4.47 -21.51
C SER A 167 0.27 4.79 -20.00
N PHE A 168 -0.87 5.24 -19.48
CA PHE A 168 -1.03 5.57 -18.07
C PHE A 168 -0.83 4.36 -17.16
N THR A 169 -1.23 3.15 -17.56
CA THR A 169 -1.05 1.94 -16.74
C THR A 169 0.42 1.64 -16.43
N ARG A 170 1.33 1.98 -17.36
CA ARG A 170 2.79 1.83 -17.15
C ARG A 170 3.32 2.87 -16.16
N GLU A 171 2.76 4.08 -16.18
CA GLU A 171 3.17 5.17 -15.29
C GLU A 171 2.79 4.90 -13.82
N LEU A 172 1.89 3.95 -13.54
CA LEU A 172 1.43 3.65 -12.18
C LEU A 172 2.49 2.94 -11.31
N TYR A 173 3.55 2.38 -11.89
CA TYR A 173 4.50 1.58 -11.12
C TYR A 173 5.95 1.61 -11.60
N ILE A 174 6.25 2.35 -12.68
CA ILE A 174 7.59 2.45 -13.27
C ILE A 174 8.17 3.83 -13.02
N ASP A 175 9.39 3.90 -12.49
CA ASP A 175 10.12 5.14 -12.35
C ASP A 175 10.39 5.80 -13.69
N SER A 176 9.96 7.04 -13.85
CA SER A 176 10.23 7.87 -15.01
C SER A 176 10.36 9.34 -14.60
N LYS A 177 10.98 10.18 -15.44
CA LYS A 177 11.05 11.62 -15.19
C LYS A 177 9.67 12.26 -15.00
N LYS A 178 8.66 11.73 -15.70
CA LYS A 178 7.29 12.26 -15.68
C LYS A 178 6.57 12.04 -14.35
N ASN A 179 6.85 10.95 -13.63
CA ASN A 179 6.19 10.59 -12.39
C ASN A 179 7.12 10.57 -11.17
N GLU A 180 8.34 11.08 -11.31
CA GLU A 180 9.36 11.04 -10.27
C GLU A 180 8.89 11.61 -8.93
N LYS A 181 8.24 12.79 -8.96
CA LYS A 181 7.71 13.42 -7.76
C LYS A 181 6.73 12.50 -7.03
N ARG A 182 5.77 11.93 -7.76
CA ARG A 182 4.77 11.01 -7.21
C ARG A 182 5.42 9.77 -6.61
N ASN A 183 6.36 9.15 -7.33
CA ASN A 183 7.04 7.94 -6.87
C ASN A 183 7.88 8.20 -5.62
N ILE A 184 8.60 9.33 -5.56
CA ILE A 184 9.34 9.74 -4.36
C ILE A 184 8.39 9.99 -3.18
N ASP A 185 7.25 10.66 -3.40
CA ASP A 185 6.26 10.89 -2.35
C ASP A 185 5.64 9.57 -1.85
N SER A 186 5.44 8.61 -2.74
CA SER A 186 5.00 7.25 -2.36
C SER A 186 6.05 6.54 -1.51
N MET A 187 7.33 6.61 -1.87
CA MET A 187 8.42 5.99 -1.09
C MET A 187 8.64 6.70 0.25
N ARG A 188 8.48 8.03 0.31
CA ARG A 188 8.49 8.77 1.60
C ARG A 188 7.35 8.32 2.51
N PHE A 189 6.18 8.10 1.95
CA PHE A 189 5.03 7.56 2.70
C PHE A 189 5.31 6.16 3.24
N VAL A 190 5.91 5.28 2.43
CA VAL A 190 6.38 3.95 2.86
C VAL A 190 7.41 4.09 3.99
N LYS A 191 8.39 5.00 3.89
CA LYS A 191 9.39 5.25 4.94
C LYS A 191 8.74 5.64 6.27
N GLN A 192 7.76 6.56 6.24
CA GLN A 192 7.02 6.98 7.42
C GLN A 192 6.19 5.84 8.03
N PHE A 193 5.60 5.00 7.20
CA PHE A 193 4.91 3.80 7.64
C PHE A 193 5.87 2.81 8.30
N TRP A 194 7.00 2.51 7.68
CA TRP A 194 8.02 1.59 8.23
C TRP A 194 8.59 2.06 9.56
N LYS A 195 8.78 3.36 9.77
CA LYS A 195 9.16 3.91 11.07
C LYS A 195 8.17 3.55 12.17
N ARG A 196 6.85 3.64 11.87
CA ARG A 196 5.78 3.23 12.80
C ARG A 196 5.81 1.73 13.09
N GLN A 197 6.05 0.90 12.09
CA GLN A 197 6.14 -0.55 12.25
C GLN A 197 7.38 -0.94 13.08
N THR A 198 8.54 -0.38 12.78
CA THR A 198 9.79 -0.62 13.51
C THR A 198 9.64 -0.24 14.99
N LEU A 199 8.99 0.89 15.29
CA LEU A 199 8.69 1.29 16.66
C LEU A 199 7.81 0.27 17.37
N LYS A 200 6.73 -0.20 16.73
CA LYS A 200 5.79 -1.19 17.27
C LYS A 200 6.49 -2.51 17.64
N HIS A 201 7.51 -2.89 16.92
CA HIS A 201 8.19 -4.19 17.03
C HIS A 201 9.59 -4.12 17.64
N ASN A 202 9.82 -3.18 18.56
CA ASN A 202 11.08 -3.06 19.31
C ASN A 202 12.33 -2.94 18.44
N HIS A 203 12.25 -2.15 17.37
CA HIS A 203 13.37 -1.85 16.47
C HIS A 203 13.99 -3.07 15.76
N ARG A 204 13.23 -4.14 15.55
CA ARG A 204 13.69 -5.26 14.72
C ARG A 204 13.94 -4.81 13.29
N GLN A 205 14.81 -5.54 12.60
CA GLN A 205 15.08 -5.28 11.19
C GLN A 205 13.81 -5.43 10.35
N LEU A 206 13.53 -4.46 9.49
CA LEU A 206 12.36 -4.48 8.63
C LEU A 206 12.55 -5.50 7.51
N LEU A 207 11.52 -6.31 7.29
CA LEU A 207 11.39 -7.20 6.14
C LEU A 207 10.17 -6.78 5.34
N SER A 208 10.40 -6.33 4.12
CA SER A 208 9.38 -5.90 3.17
C SER A 208 9.40 -6.78 1.93
N LYS A 209 8.24 -7.03 1.39
CA LYS A 209 8.11 -7.69 0.08
C LYS A 209 7.23 -6.82 -0.82
N SER A 210 7.74 -6.52 -2.01
CA SER A 210 6.96 -5.92 -3.08
C SER A 210 7.60 -6.21 -4.42
N ASN A 211 6.98 -7.04 -5.22
CA ASN A 211 7.47 -7.36 -6.56
C ASN A 211 7.59 -6.10 -7.46
N PRO A 212 6.63 -5.15 -7.46
CA PRO A 212 6.74 -3.93 -8.26
C PRO A 212 7.87 -2.98 -7.84
N PHE A 213 8.44 -3.11 -6.65
CA PHE A 213 9.54 -2.25 -6.20
C PHE A 213 10.80 -2.36 -7.07
N ILE A 214 10.98 -3.46 -7.80
CA ILE A 214 12.06 -3.60 -8.78
C ILE A 214 12.01 -2.50 -9.87
N PHE A 215 10.80 -2.00 -10.20
CA PHE A 215 10.62 -0.92 -11.17
C PHE A 215 10.72 0.48 -10.55
N ARG A 216 10.90 0.58 -9.22
CA ARG A 216 10.99 1.81 -8.42
C ARG A 216 12.34 1.98 -7.74
N LEU A 217 13.37 1.27 -8.19
CA LEU A 217 14.71 1.30 -7.55
C LEU A 217 15.28 2.71 -7.45
N LYS A 218 15.09 3.57 -8.45
CA LYS A 218 15.57 4.96 -8.41
C LYS A 218 14.92 5.76 -7.27
N SER A 219 13.61 5.63 -7.11
CA SER A 219 12.87 6.30 -6.05
C SER A 219 13.18 5.72 -4.67
N ILE A 220 13.39 4.41 -4.58
CA ILE A 220 13.79 3.73 -3.35
C ILE A 220 15.18 4.24 -2.89
N ILE A 221 16.19 4.20 -3.76
CA ILE A 221 17.56 4.64 -3.43
C ILE A 221 17.59 6.13 -3.03
N LYS A 222 16.76 6.98 -3.66
CA LYS A 222 16.66 8.40 -3.27
C LYS A 222 16.09 8.61 -1.86
N VAL A 223 15.25 7.71 -1.38
CA VAL A 223 14.57 7.82 -0.07
C VAL A 223 15.30 7.02 1.01
N PHE A 224 15.97 5.95 0.62
CA PHE A 224 16.76 5.05 1.46
C PHE A 224 18.17 4.92 0.86
N PRO A 225 19.03 5.89 1.10
CA PRO A 225 20.37 5.92 0.49
C PRO A 225 21.36 4.91 1.11
N ASP A 226 21.01 4.31 2.28
CA ASP A 226 21.86 3.41 3.08
C ASP A 226 21.48 1.94 2.93
#